data_0fd0354233456ef7060fd016719d070e
#
_entry.id   0fd0354233456ef7060fd016719d070e
#
_cell.length_a   1.000
_cell.length_b   1.000
_cell.length_c   1.000
_cell.angle_alpha   90.00
_cell.angle_beta   90.00
_cell.angle_gamma   90.00
#
_symmetry.space_group_name_H-M   'P 1'
#
loop_
_entity.id
_entity.type
_entity.pdbx_description
1 polymer ?
#
loop_
_entity_poly.entity_id
_entity_poly.type
_entity_poly.pdbx_seq_one_letter_code
_entity_poly.pdbx_strand_id
1 'polypeptide(L)'
;MSAHKLLLAKRFVEDNLGAALSVESIARTVGTSAFHFAHAFRAATGLPPHRYLMQRRMEHAKSLLRETDLSLTEIALRVGYSSSSHFCVGFLNLTRTTPSRYRQGR
;
A
#
# COMPACT_ATOMS: atom_id res chain seq x y z
N MET A 1 18.93 7.02 5.91
CA MET A 1 18.42 7.28 4.54
C MET A 1 18.26 8.77 4.34
N SER A 2 18.68 9.28 3.20
CA SER A 2 18.52 10.70 2.91
C SER A 2 17.05 11.05 2.68
N ALA A 3 16.68 12.30 2.92
CA ALA A 3 15.32 12.77 2.66
C ALA A 3 14.92 12.59 1.18
N HIS A 4 15.89 12.79 0.28
CA HIS A 4 15.64 12.61 -1.15
C HIS A 4 15.33 11.16 -1.51
N LYS A 5 16.12 10.21 -1.00
CA LYS A 5 15.87 8.78 -1.25
C LYS A 5 14.55 8.32 -0.64
N LEU A 6 14.22 8.81 0.55
CA LEU A 6 12.94 8.50 1.19
C LEU A 6 11.78 8.99 0.33
N LEU A 7 11.87 10.22 -0.18
CA LEU A 7 10.84 10.77 -1.06
C LEU A 7 10.68 9.96 -2.35
N LEU A 8 11.80 9.56 -2.96
CA LEU A 8 11.77 8.73 -4.17
C LEU A 8 11.09 7.38 -3.90
N ALA A 9 11.41 6.74 -2.78
CA ALA A 9 10.81 5.46 -2.41
C ALA A 9 9.29 5.60 -2.22
N LYS A 10 8.86 6.62 -1.50
CA LYS A 10 7.45 6.89 -1.27
C LYS A 10 6.70 7.19 -2.56
N ARG A 11 7.28 7.98 -3.46
CA ARG A 11 6.70 8.26 -4.77
C ARG A 11 6.56 7.02 -5.62
N PHE A 12 7.59 6.17 -5.63
CA PHE A 12 7.55 4.92 -6.37
C PHE A 12 6.40 4.03 -5.87
N VAL A 13 6.22 3.95 -4.57
CA VAL A 13 5.10 3.19 -3.98
C VAL A 13 3.76 3.77 -4.43
N GLU A 14 3.57 5.09 -4.32
CA GLU A 14 2.30 5.74 -4.69
C GLU A 14 1.98 5.54 -6.17
N ASP A 15 2.98 5.66 -7.04
CA ASP A 15 2.77 5.53 -8.48
C ASP A 15 2.51 4.10 -8.93
N ASN A 16 2.76 3.11 -8.07
CA ASN A 16 2.68 1.70 -8.42
C ASN A 16 1.85 0.86 -7.43
N LEU A 17 0.91 1.47 -6.72
CA LEU A 17 0.13 0.76 -5.69
C LEU A 17 -0.60 -0.47 -6.23
N GLY A 18 -1.08 -0.39 -7.47
CA GLY A 18 -1.76 -1.51 -8.12
C GLY A 18 -0.85 -2.55 -8.74
N ALA A 19 0.45 -2.32 -8.73
CA ALA A 19 1.41 -3.25 -9.32
C ALA A 19 1.91 -4.27 -8.30
N ALA A 20 2.55 -5.33 -8.78
CA ALA A 20 3.21 -6.32 -7.92
C ALA A 20 4.52 -5.74 -7.40
N LEU A 21 4.46 -4.97 -6.32
CA LEU A 21 5.62 -4.35 -5.70
C LEU A 21 6.31 -5.31 -4.75
N SER A 22 7.64 -5.29 -4.76
CA SER A 22 8.47 -6.00 -3.80
C SER A 22 9.42 -5.00 -3.11
N VAL A 23 9.93 -5.37 -1.94
CA VAL A 23 10.94 -4.56 -1.25
C VAL A 23 12.16 -4.40 -2.15
N GLU A 24 12.53 -5.44 -2.89
CA GLU A 24 13.64 -5.43 -3.84
C GLU A 24 13.45 -4.39 -4.94
N SER A 25 12.24 -4.30 -5.51
CA SER A 25 11.97 -3.33 -6.57
C SER A 25 12.01 -1.89 -6.05
N ILE A 26 11.51 -1.66 -4.86
CA ILE A 26 11.56 -0.34 -4.22
C ILE A 26 13.02 0.05 -3.92
N ALA A 27 13.78 -0.87 -3.35
CA ALA A 27 15.19 -0.64 -3.02
C ALA A 27 16.01 -0.33 -4.26
N ARG A 28 15.75 -1.03 -5.36
CA ARG A 28 16.45 -0.81 -6.64
C ARG A 28 16.23 0.60 -7.15
N THR A 29 15.04 1.14 -6.97
CA THR A 29 14.70 2.51 -7.39
C THR A 29 15.58 3.55 -6.72
N VAL A 30 16.01 3.31 -5.48
CA VAL A 30 16.87 4.23 -4.74
C VAL A 30 18.33 3.76 -4.70
N GLY A 31 18.68 2.74 -5.46
CA GLY A 31 20.06 2.31 -5.64
C GLY A 31 20.68 1.60 -4.45
N THR A 32 19.89 0.82 -3.69
CA THR A 32 20.42 0.09 -2.53
C THR A 32 19.88 -1.36 -2.53
N SER A 33 20.46 -2.20 -1.67
CA SER A 33 19.96 -3.56 -1.49
C SER A 33 18.66 -3.58 -0.68
N ALA A 34 17.88 -4.64 -0.85
CA ALA A 34 16.64 -4.80 -0.09
C ALA A 34 16.88 -4.79 1.43
N PHE A 35 17.96 -5.44 1.88
CA PHE A 35 18.30 -5.48 3.30
C PHE A 35 18.60 -4.09 3.86
N HIS A 36 19.47 -3.35 3.20
CA HIS A 36 19.83 -1.99 3.64
C HIS A 36 18.64 -1.05 3.55
N PHE A 37 17.86 -1.17 2.49
CA PHE A 37 16.67 -0.36 2.30
C PHE A 37 15.67 -0.57 3.45
N ALA A 38 15.38 -1.83 3.77
CA ALA A 38 14.40 -2.15 4.82
C ALA A 38 14.80 -1.56 6.18
N HIS A 39 16.09 -1.70 6.54
CA HIS A 39 16.61 -1.14 7.78
C HIS A 39 16.55 0.38 7.81
N ALA A 40 17.01 1.02 6.74
CA ALA A 40 17.04 2.47 6.64
C ALA A 40 15.62 3.07 6.59
N PHE A 41 14.72 2.41 5.87
CA PHE A 41 13.34 2.87 5.77
C PHE A 41 12.63 2.79 7.11
N ARG A 42 12.80 1.68 7.83
CA ARG A 42 12.22 1.52 9.15
C ARG A 42 12.78 2.54 10.15
N ALA A 43 14.07 2.82 10.09
CA ALA A 43 14.68 3.85 10.94
C ALA A 43 14.12 5.24 10.65
N ALA A 44 13.83 5.54 9.38
CA ALA A 44 13.33 6.85 8.97
C ALA A 44 11.83 7.05 9.21
N THR A 45 11.02 5.98 9.08
CA THR A 45 9.56 6.07 9.11
C THR A 45 8.91 5.39 10.31
N GLY A 46 9.63 4.53 11.01
CA GLY A 46 9.08 3.69 12.07
C GLY A 46 8.39 2.43 11.57
N LEU A 47 8.28 2.24 10.25
CA LEU A 47 7.58 1.09 9.65
C LEU A 47 8.49 0.34 8.68
N PRO A 48 8.42 -1.02 8.67
CA PRO A 48 9.02 -1.77 7.59
C PRO A 48 8.36 -1.41 6.25
N PRO A 49 9.10 -1.49 5.12
CA PRO A 49 8.54 -1.12 3.81
C PRO A 49 7.25 -1.85 3.45
N HIS A 50 7.17 -3.16 3.75
CA HIS A 50 5.97 -3.95 3.44
C HIS A 50 4.74 -3.41 4.19
N ARG A 51 4.89 -3.06 5.46
CA ARG A 51 3.79 -2.47 6.24
C ARG A 51 3.38 -1.12 5.70
N TYR A 52 4.34 -0.31 5.32
CA TYR A 52 4.07 0.98 4.68
C TYR A 52 3.25 0.79 3.41
N LEU A 53 3.67 -0.15 2.55
CA LEU A 53 2.94 -0.45 1.31
C LEU A 53 1.50 -0.87 1.60
N MET A 54 1.29 -1.77 2.56
CA MET A 54 -0.05 -2.24 2.92
C MET A 54 -0.93 -1.10 3.42
N GLN A 55 -0.39 -0.22 4.25
CA GLN A 55 -1.14 0.93 4.73
C GLN A 55 -1.53 1.88 3.61
N ARG A 56 -0.61 2.14 2.67
CA ARG A 56 -0.91 3.02 1.54
C ARG A 56 -1.99 2.41 0.63
N ARG A 57 -1.93 1.12 0.39
CA ARG A 57 -2.96 0.42 -0.39
C ARG A 57 -4.33 0.55 0.26
N MET A 58 -4.41 0.38 1.58
CA MET A 58 -5.68 0.48 2.29
C MET A 58 -6.20 1.92 2.36
N GLU A 59 -5.34 2.91 2.49
CA GLU A 59 -5.76 4.31 2.43
C GLU A 59 -6.32 4.66 1.05
N HIS A 60 -5.70 4.17 -0.02
CA HIS A 60 -6.22 4.35 -1.37
C HIS A 60 -7.57 3.64 -1.53
N ALA A 61 -7.70 2.43 -1.00
CA ALA A 61 -8.96 1.68 -1.05
C ALA A 61 -10.07 2.44 -0.33
N LYS A 62 -9.80 3.01 0.84
CA LYS A 62 -10.77 3.82 1.57
C LYS A 62 -11.27 5.00 0.73
N SER A 63 -10.36 5.68 0.06
CA SER A 63 -10.69 6.78 -0.82
C SER A 63 -11.64 6.32 -1.95
N LEU A 64 -11.30 5.22 -2.61
CA LEU A 64 -12.15 4.67 -3.68
C LEU A 64 -13.52 4.22 -3.15
N LEU A 65 -13.56 3.64 -1.96
CA LEU A 65 -14.84 3.23 -1.34
C LEU A 65 -15.74 4.43 -1.05
N ARG A 66 -15.16 5.54 -0.58
CA ARG A 66 -15.92 6.74 -0.25
C ARG A 66 -16.36 7.54 -1.47
N GLU A 67 -15.49 7.63 -2.47
CA GLU A 67 -15.61 8.62 -3.54
C GLU A 67 -16.10 8.05 -4.87
N THR A 68 -16.22 6.72 -4.99
CA THR A 68 -16.64 6.06 -6.23
C THR A 68 -17.69 4.99 -5.95
N ASP A 69 -18.31 4.52 -7.04
CA ASP A 69 -19.21 3.37 -7.02
C ASP A 69 -18.57 2.13 -7.63
N LEU A 70 -17.24 2.10 -7.73
CA LEU A 70 -16.51 0.94 -8.23
C LEU A 70 -16.84 -0.30 -7.38
N SER A 71 -16.88 -1.47 -8.05
CA SER A 71 -17.09 -2.73 -7.35
C SER A 71 -15.91 -3.05 -6.43
N LEU A 72 -16.15 -3.91 -5.44
CA LEU A 72 -15.06 -4.38 -4.56
C LEU A 72 -13.97 -5.08 -5.34
N THR A 73 -14.34 -5.84 -6.39
CA THR A 73 -13.36 -6.51 -7.25
C THR A 73 -12.48 -5.50 -7.97
N GLU A 74 -13.07 -4.43 -8.53
CA GLU A 74 -12.28 -3.40 -9.19
C GLU A 74 -11.37 -2.66 -8.22
N ILE A 75 -11.87 -2.31 -7.04
CA ILE A 75 -11.05 -1.66 -6.02
C ILE A 75 -9.88 -2.55 -5.62
N ALA A 76 -10.16 -3.84 -5.39
CA ALA A 76 -9.12 -4.81 -5.04
C ALA A 76 -7.99 -4.82 -6.07
N LEU A 77 -8.33 -4.90 -7.35
CA LEU A 77 -7.34 -4.92 -8.42
C LEU A 77 -6.56 -3.61 -8.48
N ARG A 78 -7.23 -2.47 -8.32
CA ARG A 78 -6.56 -1.15 -8.37
C ARG A 78 -5.57 -0.93 -7.24
N VAL A 79 -5.79 -1.56 -6.10
CA VAL A 79 -4.89 -1.41 -4.95
C VAL A 79 -3.94 -2.61 -4.77
N GLY A 80 -3.81 -3.45 -5.80
CA GLY A 80 -2.76 -4.46 -5.86
C GLY A 80 -3.12 -5.83 -5.32
N TYR A 81 -4.40 -6.13 -5.13
CA TYR A 81 -4.87 -7.46 -4.74
C TYR A 81 -5.34 -8.23 -5.95
N SER A 82 -5.18 -9.56 -5.93
CA SER A 82 -5.58 -10.44 -7.03
C SER A 82 -7.07 -10.80 -6.98
N SER A 83 -7.72 -10.61 -5.83
CA SER A 83 -9.14 -10.94 -5.68
C SER A 83 -9.78 -10.06 -4.62
N SER A 84 -11.12 -9.94 -4.71
CA SER A 84 -11.89 -9.23 -3.69
C SER A 84 -11.83 -9.94 -2.33
N SER A 85 -11.72 -11.27 -2.33
CA SER A 85 -11.62 -12.05 -1.09
C SER A 85 -10.36 -11.69 -0.29
N HIS A 86 -9.20 -11.69 -0.95
CA HIS A 86 -7.94 -11.29 -0.32
C HIS A 86 -7.98 -9.83 0.15
N PHE A 87 -8.55 -8.97 -0.67
CA PHE A 87 -8.69 -7.56 -0.31
C PHE A 87 -9.55 -7.38 0.94
N CYS A 88 -10.72 -8.05 0.99
CA CYS A 88 -11.63 -7.93 2.13
C CYS A 88 -10.98 -8.42 3.43
N VAL A 89 -10.23 -9.51 3.39
CA VAL A 89 -9.51 -10.02 4.56
C VAL A 89 -8.46 -9.00 5.02
N GLY A 90 -7.66 -8.49 4.09
CA GLY A 90 -6.63 -7.49 4.42
C GLY A 90 -7.24 -6.20 4.96
N PHE A 91 -8.32 -5.74 4.34
CA PHE A 91 -9.01 -4.53 4.78
C PHE A 91 -9.57 -4.69 6.20
N LEU A 92 -10.24 -5.82 6.47
CA LEU A 92 -10.79 -6.11 7.81
C LEU A 92 -9.68 -6.17 8.87
N ASN A 93 -8.56 -6.83 8.55
CA ASN A 93 -7.45 -6.94 9.49
C ASN A 93 -6.83 -5.58 9.85
N LEU A 94 -6.75 -4.68 8.89
CA LEU A 94 -6.12 -3.37 9.10
C LEU A 94 -7.08 -2.32 9.66
N THR A 95 -8.35 -2.33 9.23
CA THR A 95 -9.31 -1.28 9.57
C THR A 95 -10.34 -1.69 10.60
N ARG A 96 -10.45 -2.98 10.91
CA ARG A 96 -11.42 -3.56 11.84
C ARG A 96 -12.85 -3.46 11.34
N THR A 97 -13.08 -3.15 10.09
CA THR A 97 -14.39 -3.14 9.46
C THR A 97 -14.29 -3.71 8.04
N THR A 98 -15.41 -4.17 7.48
CA THR A 98 -15.43 -4.67 6.12
C THR A 98 -15.48 -3.51 5.13
N PRO A 99 -15.01 -3.72 3.87
CA PRO A 99 -15.15 -2.69 2.85
C PRO A 99 -16.59 -2.27 2.62
N SER A 100 -17.54 -3.21 2.64
CA SER A 100 -18.96 -2.90 2.44
C SER A 100 -19.50 -2.01 3.54
N ARG A 101 -19.17 -2.32 4.80
CA ARG A 101 -19.59 -1.48 5.93
C ARG A 101 -18.97 -0.09 5.89
N TYR A 102 -17.69 -0.05 5.52
CA TYR A 102 -16.98 1.22 5.38
C TYR A 102 -17.67 2.12 4.34
N ARG A 103 -18.02 1.53 3.19
CA ARG A 103 -18.72 2.26 2.13
C ARG A 103 -20.10 2.75 2.59
N GLN A 104 -20.84 1.93 3.33
CA GLN A 104 -22.16 2.31 3.84
C GLN A 104 -22.11 3.54 4.75
N GLY A 105 -21.01 3.72 5.46
CA GLY A 105 -20.82 4.85 6.35
C GLY A 105 -20.40 6.15 5.68
N ARG A 106 -20.23 6.13 4.35
CA ARG A 106 -19.79 7.32 3.60
C ARG A 106 -20.87 8.41 3.50
#